data_288bf61cb015ccd22ac73362b3729191
#
_entry.id   288bf61cb015ccd22ac73362b3729191
#
_cell.length_a   1.000
_cell.length_b   1.000
_cell.length_c   1.000
_cell.angle_alpha   90.00
_cell.angle_beta   90.00
_cell.angle_gamma   90.00
#
_symmetry.space_group_name_H-M   'P 1'
#
loop_
_entity.id
_entity.type
_entity.pdbx_description
1 polymer ?
#
loop_
_entity_poly.entity_id
_entity_poly.type
_entity_poly.pdbx_seq_one_letter_code
_entity_poly.pdbx_strand_id
1 'polypeptide(L)'
;MSDDPKAPYLAAAVFYQDPKAALTWLEEAFGFEPSMVIVDQSGELAHSQMRFGNSLLMVGTEWSERHKSAKSMGGINTQTVHVQLNEGIDAHCERARRAGAEILQEPETQFYGDRTYRALDPEGHIWTFGQTIEEMDPAEWEKTMGLTTRKRL
;
A
#
# COMPACT_ATOMS: atom_id res chain seq x y z
N MET A 1 -23.54 -0.01 23.24
CA MET A 1 -22.62 0.80 22.41
C MET A 1 -21.74 -0.15 21.62
N SER A 2 -21.80 -0.08 20.32
CA SER A 2 -20.88 -0.88 19.49
C SER A 2 -19.50 -0.22 19.56
N ASP A 3 -18.50 -0.98 19.98
CA ASP A 3 -17.08 -0.59 19.89
C ASP A 3 -16.54 -0.76 18.46
N ASP A 4 -17.41 -0.60 17.46
CA ASP A 4 -16.98 -0.61 16.07
C ASP A 4 -16.04 0.57 15.85
N PRO A 5 -14.79 0.31 15.48
CA PRO A 5 -13.88 1.40 15.17
C PRO A 5 -14.51 2.24 14.05
N LYS A 6 -14.53 3.55 14.25
CA LYS A 6 -15.01 4.46 13.21
C LYS A 6 -14.28 4.16 11.92
N ALA A 7 -15.01 4.19 10.81
CA ALA A 7 -14.42 4.04 9.49
C ALA A 7 -13.26 5.03 9.31
N PRO A 8 -12.15 4.66 8.68
CA PRO A 8 -11.06 5.58 8.42
C PRO A 8 -11.52 6.74 7.55
N TYR A 9 -11.01 7.94 7.81
CA TYR A 9 -11.34 9.12 7.01
C TYR A 9 -10.75 9.07 5.60
N LEU A 10 -9.65 8.33 5.44
CA LEU A 10 -9.00 8.17 4.15
C LEU A 10 -8.99 6.69 3.76
N ALA A 11 -9.23 6.44 2.48
CA ALA A 11 -9.09 5.13 1.88
C ALA A 11 -8.39 5.29 0.53
N ALA A 12 -7.45 4.40 0.23
CA ALA A 12 -6.86 4.35 -1.10
C ALA A 12 -7.81 3.62 -2.05
N ALA A 13 -7.86 4.07 -3.30
CA ALA A 13 -8.56 3.38 -4.38
C ALA A 13 -7.55 3.08 -5.50
N VAL A 14 -7.40 1.81 -5.83
CA VAL A 14 -6.43 1.33 -6.81
C VAL A 14 -7.16 0.57 -7.90
N PHE A 15 -6.81 0.87 -9.16
CA PHE A 15 -7.51 0.30 -10.32
C PHE A 15 -6.61 -0.68 -11.07
N TYR A 16 -7.22 -1.75 -11.55
CA TYR A 16 -6.52 -2.85 -12.22
C TYR A 16 -7.22 -3.24 -13.51
N GLN A 17 -6.44 -3.72 -14.47
CA GLN A 17 -6.98 -4.40 -15.67
C GLN A 17 -7.69 -5.69 -15.25
N ASP A 18 -7.09 -6.43 -14.31
CA ASP A 18 -7.67 -7.64 -13.73
C ASP A 18 -7.79 -7.51 -12.20
N PRO A 19 -8.86 -6.85 -11.71
CA PRO A 19 -9.02 -6.63 -10.29
C PRO A 19 -9.25 -7.91 -9.48
N LYS A 20 -9.82 -8.96 -10.09
CA LYS A 20 -10.03 -10.24 -9.38
C LYS A 20 -8.70 -10.91 -9.07
N ALA A 21 -7.78 -10.94 -10.04
CA ALA A 21 -6.43 -11.44 -9.82
C ALA A 21 -5.67 -10.57 -8.80
N ALA A 22 -5.87 -9.26 -8.86
CA ALA A 22 -5.25 -8.33 -7.92
C ALA A 22 -5.69 -8.60 -6.48
N LEU A 23 -6.98 -8.85 -6.23
CA LEU A 23 -7.47 -9.16 -4.89
C LEU A 23 -6.77 -10.39 -4.30
N THR A 24 -6.68 -11.47 -5.05
CA THR A 24 -6.00 -12.69 -4.62
C THR A 24 -4.52 -12.43 -4.34
N TRP A 25 -3.86 -11.69 -5.23
CA TRP A 25 -2.43 -11.42 -5.10
C TRP A 25 -2.13 -10.50 -3.90
N LEU A 26 -2.92 -9.46 -3.71
CA LEU A 26 -2.74 -8.52 -2.59
C LEU A 26 -2.90 -9.21 -1.22
N GLU A 27 -3.82 -10.17 -1.13
CA GLU A 27 -3.97 -11.00 0.06
C GLU A 27 -2.73 -11.86 0.29
N GLU A 28 -2.29 -12.58 -0.74
CA GLU A 28 -1.15 -13.49 -0.66
C GLU A 28 0.15 -12.75 -0.39
N ALA A 29 0.42 -11.68 -1.15
CA ALA A 29 1.70 -10.99 -1.11
C ALA A 29 1.85 -10.03 0.06
N PHE A 30 0.82 -9.25 0.35
CA PHE A 30 0.88 -8.16 1.32
C PHE A 30 0.06 -8.40 2.59
N GLY A 31 -0.79 -9.41 2.60
CA GLY A 31 -1.60 -9.73 3.76
C GLY A 31 -2.83 -8.84 3.93
N PHE A 32 -3.29 -8.19 2.87
CA PHE A 32 -4.58 -7.50 2.92
C PHE A 32 -5.71 -8.51 3.05
N GLU A 33 -6.71 -8.17 3.84
CA GLU A 33 -7.85 -9.05 4.09
C GLU A 33 -9.06 -8.63 3.26
N PRO A 34 -9.66 -9.54 2.46
CA PRO A 34 -10.91 -9.24 1.75
C PRO A 34 -12.01 -8.88 2.75
N SER A 35 -12.75 -7.81 2.49
CA SER A 35 -13.85 -7.39 3.35
C SER A 35 -15.19 -7.27 2.60
N MET A 36 -15.15 -6.98 1.31
CA MET A 36 -16.35 -6.88 0.48
C MET A 36 -16.02 -7.12 -0.98
N VAL A 37 -16.82 -7.92 -1.64
CA VAL A 37 -16.77 -8.11 -3.10
C VAL A 37 -18.17 -8.06 -3.64
N ILE A 38 -18.43 -7.13 -4.56
CA ILE A 38 -19.72 -6.99 -5.24
C ILE A 38 -19.49 -7.30 -6.71
N VAL A 39 -20.20 -8.29 -7.21
CA VAL A 39 -20.20 -8.68 -8.62
C VAL A 39 -21.57 -8.40 -9.25
N ASP A 40 -21.57 -8.09 -10.53
CA ASP A 40 -22.80 -7.91 -11.28
C ASP A 40 -23.37 -9.25 -11.74
N GLN A 41 -24.48 -9.19 -12.51
CA GLN A 41 -25.16 -10.40 -12.99
C GLN A 41 -24.31 -11.23 -13.95
N SER A 42 -23.31 -10.61 -14.61
CA SER A 42 -22.38 -11.33 -15.49
C SER A 42 -21.18 -11.92 -14.74
N GLY A 43 -21.08 -11.65 -13.43
CA GLY A 43 -19.95 -12.09 -12.61
C GLY A 43 -18.76 -11.12 -12.65
N GLU A 44 -18.90 -9.97 -13.30
CA GLU A 44 -17.85 -8.95 -13.30
C GLU A 44 -17.82 -8.16 -11.99
N LEU A 45 -16.62 -7.72 -11.61
CA LEU A 45 -16.44 -6.98 -10.38
C LEU A 45 -17.02 -5.56 -10.51
N ALA A 46 -18.02 -5.27 -9.69
CA ALA A 46 -18.60 -3.93 -9.60
C ALA A 46 -17.91 -3.08 -8.55
N HIS A 47 -17.53 -3.67 -7.40
CA HIS A 47 -16.82 -2.99 -6.33
C HIS A 47 -16.16 -4.00 -5.41
N SER A 48 -15.01 -3.65 -4.84
CA SER A 48 -14.41 -4.47 -3.81
C SER A 48 -13.63 -3.64 -2.80
N GLN A 49 -13.50 -4.19 -1.60
CA GLN A 49 -12.77 -3.58 -0.50
C GLN A 49 -11.91 -4.63 0.20
N MET A 50 -10.76 -4.19 0.64
CA MET A 50 -9.85 -4.96 1.49
C MET A 50 -9.51 -4.13 2.73
N ARG A 51 -9.07 -4.80 3.78
CA ARG A 51 -8.64 -4.18 5.02
C ARG A 51 -7.18 -4.52 5.31
N PHE A 52 -6.53 -3.59 5.96
CA PHE A 52 -5.25 -3.78 6.62
C PHE A 52 -5.30 -3.07 7.96
N GLY A 53 -5.37 -3.85 9.06
CA GLY A 53 -5.70 -3.28 10.36
C GLY A 53 -7.06 -2.55 10.31
N ASN A 54 -7.08 -1.28 10.67
CA ASN A 54 -8.27 -0.44 10.60
C ASN A 54 -8.37 0.38 9.29
N SER A 55 -7.45 0.17 8.36
CA SER A 55 -7.43 0.89 7.08
C SER A 55 -8.26 0.17 6.02
N LEU A 56 -8.73 0.94 5.05
CA LEU A 56 -9.54 0.46 3.94
C LEU A 56 -8.80 0.67 2.63
N LEU A 57 -8.79 -0.36 1.79
CA LEU A 57 -8.32 -0.31 0.41
C LEU A 57 -9.48 -0.65 -0.51
N MET A 58 -9.76 0.20 -1.49
CA MET A 58 -10.72 -0.09 -2.55
C MET A 58 -9.95 -0.61 -3.77
N VAL A 59 -10.39 -1.74 -4.31
CA VAL A 59 -9.81 -2.36 -5.49
C VAL A 59 -10.87 -2.43 -6.57
N GLY A 60 -10.63 -1.76 -7.68
CA GLY A 60 -11.60 -1.64 -8.75
C GLY A 60 -11.04 -1.95 -10.13
N THR A 61 -11.95 -2.05 -11.09
CA THR A 61 -11.62 -2.14 -12.52
C THR A 61 -11.31 -0.76 -13.09
N GLU A 62 -10.69 -0.73 -14.24
CA GLU A 62 -10.47 0.50 -15.04
C GLU A 62 -11.81 0.94 -15.66
N TRP A 63 -12.65 1.62 -14.90
CA TRP A 63 -14.01 1.95 -15.32
C TRP A 63 -14.14 3.23 -16.16
N SER A 64 -13.06 3.99 -16.33
CA SER A 64 -13.03 5.18 -17.17
C SER A 64 -11.62 5.42 -17.74
N GLU A 65 -11.52 6.30 -18.71
CA GLU A 65 -10.22 6.70 -19.28
C GLU A 65 -9.31 7.41 -18.27
N ARG A 66 -9.85 7.82 -17.15
CA ARG A 66 -9.10 8.52 -16.08
C ARG A 66 -8.75 7.62 -14.90
N HIS A 67 -9.31 6.39 -14.85
CA HIS A 67 -9.10 5.43 -13.76
C HIS A 67 -8.38 4.22 -14.33
N LYS A 68 -7.06 4.30 -14.35
CA LYS A 68 -6.19 3.32 -15.02
C LYS A 68 -5.21 2.69 -14.05
N SER A 69 -4.82 1.45 -14.35
CA SER A 69 -3.68 0.82 -13.68
C SER A 69 -2.37 1.45 -14.17
N ALA A 70 -1.31 1.30 -13.39
CA ALA A 70 0.02 1.72 -13.81
C ALA A 70 0.46 1.00 -15.10
N LYS A 71 0.08 -0.27 -15.25
CA LYS A 71 0.35 -1.05 -16.48
C LYS A 71 -0.23 -0.38 -17.73
N SER A 72 -1.47 0.11 -17.66
CA SER A 72 -2.13 0.82 -18.77
C SER A 72 -1.49 2.17 -19.08
N MET A 73 -0.70 2.70 -18.13
CA MET A 73 0.00 3.98 -18.26
C MET A 73 1.50 3.82 -18.50
N GLY A 74 1.93 2.66 -18.98
CA GLY A 74 3.34 2.40 -19.25
C GLY A 74 4.22 2.28 -18.01
N GLY A 75 3.64 1.94 -16.86
CA GLY A 75 4.36 1.78 -15.60
C GLY A 75 4.49 3.06 -14.79
N ILE A 76 3.82 4.15 -15.20
CA ILE A 76 3.86 5.42 -14.48
C ILE A 76 2.87 5.40 -13.33
N ASN A 77 3.35 5.76 -12.14
CA ASN A 77 2.53 5.98 -10.95
C ASN A 77 2.40 7.49 -10.70
N THR A 78 1.17 7.98 -10.59
CA THR A 78 0.89 9.36 -10.21
C THR A 78 0.70 9.51 -8.72
N GLN A 79 0.45 8.39 -8.03
CA GLN A 79 0.41 8.27 -6.57
C GLN A 79 0.96 6.91 -6.18
N THR A 80 1.40 6.80 -4.93
CA THR A 80 1.83 5.53 -4.33
C THR A 80 1.08 5.33 -3.03
N VAL A 81 1.04 4.09 -2.54
CA VAL A 81 0.43 3.76 -1.26
C VAL A 81 1.52 3.41 -0.27
N HIS A 82 1.48 4.06 0.89
CA HIS A 82 2.35 3.75 2.03
C HIS A 82 1.53 3.02 3.09
N VAL A 83 2.04 1.88 3.54
CA VAL A 83 1.42 1.04 4.57
C VAL A 83 2.39 0.90 5.73
N GLN A 84 1.93 1.26 6.93
CA GLN A 84 2.74 1.13 8.13
C GLN A 84 2.46 -0.21 8.80
N LEU A 85 3.53 -0.98 9.04
CA LEU A 85 3.50 -2.25 9.74
C LEU A 85 3.86 -2.04 11.22
N ASN A 86 3.28 -2.83 12.10
CA ASN A 86 3.67 -2.82 13.52
C ASN A 86 4.96 -3.61 13.76
N GLU A 87 5.17 -4.67 12.98
CA GLU A 87 6.33 -5.57 13.14
C GLU A 87 6.60 -6.36 11.85
N GLY A 88 7.77 -6.99 11.78
CA GLY A 88 8.05 -8.02 10.79
C GLY A 88 8.29 -7.54 9.37
N ILE A 89 8.80 -6.34 9.16
CA ILE A 89 8.97 -5.77 7.81
C ILE A 89 9.88 -6.62 6.91
N ASP A 90 10.95 -7.21 7.43
CA ASP A 90 11.84 -8.05 6.63
C ASP A 90 11.13 -9.32 6.14
N ALA A 91 10.39 -9.97 7.02
CA ALA A 91 9.57 -11.15 6.69
C ALA A 91 8.44 -10.79 5.72
N HIS A 92 7.86 -9.60 5.86
CA HIS A 92 6.83 -9.10 4.96
C HIS A 92 7.38 -8.91 3.53
N CYS A 93 8.57 -8.36 3.41
CA CYS A 93 9.26 -8.21 2.12
C CYS A 93 9.52 -9.59 1.47
N GLU A 94 10.00 -10.56 2.23
CA GLU A 94 10.24 -11.91 1.72
C GLU A 94 8.95 -12.62 1.28
N ARG A 95 7.86 -12.41 2.01
CA ARG A 95 6.54 -12.89 1.62
C ARG A 95 6.09 -12.29 0.28
N ALA A 96 6.24 -10.98 0.12
CA ALA A 96 5.91 -10.28 -1.12
C ALA A 96 6.76 -10.79 -2.29
N ARG A 97 8.05 -10.97 -2.07
CA ARG A 97 8.98 -11.51 -3.07
C ARG A 97 8.57 -12.90 -3.54
N ARG A 98 8.24 -13.79 -2.60
CA ARG A 98 7.78 -15.15 -2.93
C ARG A 98 6.47 -15.17 -3.72
N ALA A 99 5.61 -14.19 -3.51
CA ALA A 99 4.36 -14.03 -4.26
C ALA A 99 4.56 -13.37 -5.63
N GLY A 100 5.78 -13.00 -5.98
CA GLY A 100 6.13 -12.44 -7.30
C GLY A 100 6.22 -10.92 -7.35
N ALA A 101 6.25 -10.23 -6.22
CA ALA A 101 6.50 -8.80 -6.22
C ALA A 101 7.90 -8.48 -6.73
N GLU A 102 8.00 -7.45 -7.56
CA GLU A 102 9.29 -6.87 -7.91
C GLU A 102 9.72 -5.91 -6.79
N ILE A 103 10.83 -6.21 -6.14
CA ILE A 103 11.33 -5.39 -5.04
C ILE A 103 12.17 -4.25 -5.63
N LEU A 104 11.67 -3.03 -5.52
CA LEU A 104 12.34 -1.84 -6.02
C LEU A 104 13.41 -1.33 -5.05
N GLN A 105 13.16 -1.51 -3.76
CA GLN A 105 14.08 -1.14 -2.70
C GLN A 105 14.00 -2.21 -1.61
N GLU A 106 15.12 -2.84 -1.31
CA GLU A 106 15.25 -3.79 -0.20
C GLU A 106 14.99 -3.09 1.15
N PRO A 107 14.57 -3.83 2.19
CA PRO A 107 14.40 -3.24 3.51
C PRO A 107 15.64 -2.51 3.98
N GLU A 108 15.48 -1.23 4.29
CA GLU A 108 16.56 -0.35 4.71
C GLU A 108 16.06 0.57 5.84
N THR A 109 16.87 0.74 6.86
CA THR A 109 16.57 1.66 7.95
C THR A 109 16.93 3.09 7.55
N GLN A 110 15.93 3.96 7.60
CA GLN A 110 16.04 5.35 7.17
C GLN A 110 16.54 6.23 8.33
N PHE A 111 17.06 7.40 7.99
CA PHE A 111 17.59 8.35 8.98
C PHE A 111 16.56 8.82 10.02
N TYR A 112 15.27 8.74 9.69
CA TYR A 112 14.18 9.16 10.60
C TYR A 112 13.66 8.02 11.48
N GLY A 113 14.28 6.84 11.45
CA GLY A 113 14.00 5.75 12.38
C GLY A 113 13.06 4.67 11.86
N ASP A 114 12.48 4.83 10.69
CA ASP A 114 11.70 3.79 10.04
C ASP A 114 12.57 2.90 9.17
N ARG A 115 12.23 1.63 9.14
CA ARG A 115 12.74 0.68 8.16
C ARG A 115 11.70 0.51 7.06
N THR A 116 12.09 0.68 5.81
CA THR A 116 11.16 0.70 4.67
C THR A 116 11.62 -0.20 3.55
N TYR A 117 10.66 -0.71 2.76
CA TYR A 117 10.94 -1.32 1.47
C TYR A 117 9.85 -0.92 0.46
N ARG A 118 10.16 -1.04 -0.84
CA ARG A 118 9.22 -0.76 -1.93
C ARG A 118 9.10 -1.93 -2.85
N ALA A 119 7.87 -2.13 -3.33
CA ALA A 119 7.56 -3.21 -4.26
C ALA A 119 6.56 -2.78 -5.31
N LEU A 120 6.65 -3.40 -6.48
CA LEU A 120 5.63 -3.34 -7.52
C LEU A 120 4.70 -4.54 -7.40
N ASP A 121 3.42 -4.31 -7.56
CA ASP A 121 2.45 -5.38 -7.78
C ASP A 121 2.46 -5.80 -9.27
N PRO A 122 1.71 -6.88 -9.65
CA PRO A 122 1.73 -7.37 -11.03
C PRO A 122 1.29 -6.36 -12.10
N GLU A 123 0.57 -5.32 -11.72
CA GLU A 123 0.16 -4.26 -12.65
C GLU A 123 0.95 -2.96 -12.47
N GLY A 124 2.09 -3.04 -11.75
CA GLY A 124 3.04 -1.95 -11.68
C GLY A 124 2.70 -0.82 -10.70
N HIS A 125 1.73 -1.02 -9.81
CA HIS A 125 1.51 -0.08 -8.72
C HIS A 125 2.63 -0.17 -7.69
N ILE A 126 3.10 0.97 -7.21
CA ILE A 126 4.17 1.07 -6.21
C ILE A 126 3.55 1.06 -4.81
N TRP A 127 4.04 0.14 -3.99
CA TRP A 127 3.69 0.00 -2.58
C TRP A 127 4.93 0.22 -1.74
N THR A 128 4.83 1.08 -0.74
CA THR A 128 5.88 1.27 0.25
C THR A 128 5.37 0.75 1.59
N PHE A 129 6.18 -0.08 2.22
CA PHE A 129 5.92 -0.59 3.56
C PHE A 129 6.96 -0.03 4.51
N GLY A 130 6.52 0.41 5.67
CA GLY A 130 7.39 0.96 6.69
C GLY A 130 7.09 0.36 8.05
N GLN A 131 8.10 0.32 8.90
CA GLN A 131 7.99 -0.07 10.31
C GLN A 131 8.86 0.85 11.13
N THR A 132 8.30 1.46 12.17
CA THR A 132 9.09 2.28 13.08
C THR A 132 9.97 1.37 13.93
N ILE A 133 11.29 1.47 13.72
CA ILE A 133 12.30 0.71 14.47
C ILE A 133 12.72 1.50 15.69
N GLU A 134 12.87 2.81 15.53
CA GLU A 134 13.28 3.72 16.58
C GLU A 134 12.56 5.06 16.40
N GLU A 135 11.95 5.55 17.47
CA GLU A 135 11.40 6.90 17.47
C GLU A 135 12.55 7.90 17.63
N MET A 136 12.70 8.78 16.65
CA MET A 136 13.77 9.77 16.64
C MET A 136 13.23 11.17 16.81
N ASP A 137 13.94 11.99 17.59
CA ASP A 137 13.69 13.41 17.70
C ASP A 137 14.12 14.09 16.38
N PRO A 138 13.29 14.96 15.78
CA PRO A 138 13.66 15.73 14.59
C PRO A 138 15.00 16.46 14.71
N ALA A 139 15.38 16.90 15.91
CA ALA A 139 16.68 17.53 16.15
C ALA A 139 17.88 16.65 15.76
N GLU A 140 17.72 15.32 15.81
CA GLU A 140 18.79 14.38 15.45
C GLU A 140 19.09 14.40 13.96
N TRP A 141 18.06 14.30 13.09
CA TRP A 141 18.30 14.36 11.64
C TRP A 141 18.55 15.77 11.14
N GLU A 142 18.01 16.79 11.79
CA GLU A 142 18.33 18.17 11.46
C GLU A 142 19.83 18.43 11.59
N LYS A 143 20.41 17.95 12.68
CA LYS A 143 21.83 18.11 12.96
C LYS A 143 22.72 17.33 12.00
N THR A 144 22.35 16.08 11.67
CA THR A 144 23.19 15.16 10.87
C THR A 144 22.97 15.33 9.37
N MET A 145 21.76 15.71 8.94
CA MET A 145 21.39 15.76 7.51
C MET A 145 21.26 17.18 6.97
N GLY A 146 21.41 18.21 7.81
CA GLY A 146 21.25 19.60 7.40
C GLY A 146 19.81 19.96 7.01
N LEU A 147 18.83 19.23 7.53
CA LEU A 147 17.41 19.42 7.25
C LEU A 147 16.78 20.31 8.31
N THR A 148 15.64 20.90 7.99
CA THR A 148 14.81 21.67 8.94
C THR A 148 13.41 21.10 8.96
N THR A 149 12.90 20.79 10.15
CA THR A 149 11.55 20.24 10.35
C THR A 149 10.61 21.35 10.83
N ARG A 150 9.49 21.55 10.11
CA ARG A 150 8.47 22.52 10.43
C ARG A 150 7.09 21.93 10.28
N LYS A 151 6.11 22.45 11.00
CA LYS A 151 4.68 22.10 10.81
C LYS A 151 4.08 22.80 9.59
N ARG A 152 4.59 23.95 9.24
CA ARG A 152 4.11 24.81 8.14
C ARG A 152 5.29 25.46 7.42
N LEU A 153 5.10 25.71 6.14
CA LEU A 153 6.03 26.48 5.33
C LEU A 153 5.95 27.96 5.64
#